data_1b31fd71bf60f98bda2ed0b28e5c970f
#
_entry.id   1b31fd71bf60f98bda2ed0b28e5c970f
#
_cell.length_a   1.000
_cell.length_b   1.000
_cell.length_c   1.000
_cell.angle_alpha   90.00
_cell.angle_beta   90.00
_cell.angle_gamma   90.00
#
_symmetry.space_group_name_H-M   'P 1'
#
loop_
_entity.id
_entity.type
_entity.pdbx_description
1 polymer ?
#
loop_
_entity_poly.entity_id
_entity_poly.type
_entity_poly.pdbx_seq_one_letter_code
_entity_poly.pdbx_strand_id
1 'polypeptide(L)'
;MNKPKIHFFKLLFNENKDRIVPEHYLVAVTEASFFMLVIGGIFTAVFTPEVFSSNAILDRLGYNNFCIGFDFPPANYIAFPMAMLVVYFAIQFSIYDRLRTNIVKERLSNFQAKYSIYTNNLMIIGFTSITFVMIINPMQSVWLHTIFFINVIVMRALVLHANFLEHPNPVYSYKIYTYLNSLVSFFLPICYVVNYINYDKKIAMGIFDFEPLIPTIIVQSLDYLWFVLLGGCGIFVQEAEHIKVKYKIISKKPSLN
;
A
#
# COMPACT_ATOMS: atom_id res chain seq x y z
N MET A 1 15.99 -7.33 -20.21
CA MET A 1 14.88 -7.09 -19.29
C MET A 1 15.33 -6.04 -18.29
N ASN A 2 14.83 -4.81 -18.40
CA ASN A 2 15.15 -3.76 -17.46
C ASN A 2 14.26 -3.93 -16.22
N LYS A 3 14.86 -4.33 -15.11
CA LYS A 3 14.19 -4.32 -13.80
C LYS A 3 14.20 -2.89 -13.28
N PRO A 4 13.11 -2.40 -12.69
CA PRO A 4 13.11 -1.11 -12.02
C PRO A 4 14.09 -1.17 -10.83
N LYS A 5 15.27 -0.57 -11.01
CA LYS A 5 16.29 -0.41 -9.97
C LYS A 5 16.13 0.94 -9.30
N ILE A 6 14.93 1.26 -8.80
CA ILE A 6 14.71 2.58 -8.23
C ILE A 6 14.40 2.44 -6.74
N HIS A 7 15.29 3.01 -5.94
CA HIS A 7 15.01 3.37 -4.57
C HIS A 7 14.15 4.64 -4.59
N PHE A 8 13.13 4.71 -3.74
CA PHE A 8 12.22 5.86 -3.68
C PHE A 8 12.94 7.22 -3.55
N PHE A 9 14.11 7.27 -2.88
CA PHE A 9 14.97 8.45 -2.82
C PHE A 9 15.43 8.94 -4.20
N LYS A 10 15.67 8.05 -5.18
CA LYS A 10 16.06 8.46 -6.53
C LYS A 10 14.93 9.16 -7.27
N LEU A 11 13.67 8.85 -6.97
CA LEU A 11 12.53 9.52 -7.59
C LEU A 11 12.35 10.96 -7.11
N LEU A 12 12.67 11.24 -5.84
CA LEU A 12 12.61 12.60 -5.30
C LEU A 12 13.62 13.55 -5.99
N PHE A 13 14.73 13.00 -6.46
CA PHE A 13 15.84 13.76 -7.04
C PHE A 13 16.09 13.43 -8.51
N ASN A 14 15.23 12.64 -9.17
CA ASN A 14 15.48 12.18 -10.53
C ASN A 14 15.19 13.28 -11.55
N GLU A 15 16.21 13.69 -12.26
CA GLU A 15 16.16 14.71 -13.30
C GLU A 15 15.84 14.17 -14.71
N ASN A 16 15.56 12.88 -14.88
CA ASN A 16 15.21 12.30 -16.19
C ASN A 16 13.82 12.77 -16.64
N LYS A 17 13.79 13.99 -17.15
CA LYS A 17 12.56 14.72 -17.52
C LYS A 17 11.86 14.17 -18.77
N ASP A 18 12.56 13.33 -19.56
CA ASP A 18 12.04 12.90 -20.87
C ASP A 18 11.27 11.58 -20.85
N ARG A 19 11.33 10.86 -19.74
CA ARG A 19 10.73 9.53 -19.63
C ARG A 19 10.10 9.31 -18.25
N ILE A 20 8.79 9.07 -18.21
CA ILE A 20 8.05 8.72 -17.01
C ILE A 20 7.64 7.25 -17.10
N VAL A 21 7.97 6.49 -16.06
CA VAL A 21 7.62 5.08 -15.89
C VAL A 21 6.74 4.97 -14.66
N PRO A 22 5.42 4.73 -14.80
CA PRO A 22 4.50 4.68 -13.66
C PRO A 22 4.91 3.66 -12.59
N GLU A 23 5.45 2.51 -12.99
CA GLU A 23 5.88 1.45 -12.07
C GLU A 23 6.93 1.93 -11.05
N HIS A 24 7.74 2.92 -11.40
CA HIS A 24 8.70 3.49 -10.44
C HIS A 24 8.00 4.13 -9.24
N TYR A 25 6.87 4.78 -9.49
CA TYR A 25 6.06 5.39 -8.42
C TYR A 25 5.30 4.32 -7.62
N LEU A 26 4.81 3.24 -8.27
CA LEU A 26 4.20 2.12 -7.59
C LEU A 26 5.19 1.42 -6.64
N VAL A 27 6.41 1.20 -7.11
CA VAL A 27 7.50 0.65 -6.28
C VAL A 27 7.81 1.60 -5.13
N ALA A 28 7.90 2.91 -5.38
CA ALA A 28 8.18 3.91 -4.35
C ALA A 28 7.09 3.98 -3.26
N VAL A 29 5.80 3.91 -3.63
CA VAL A 29 4.68 3.77 -2.68
C VAL A 29 4.91 2.59 -1.75
N THR A 30 5.26 1.45 -2.34
CA THR A 30 5.38 0.18 -1.63
C THR A 30 6.62 0.15 -0.74
N GLU A 31 7.76 0.64 -1.24
CA GLU A 31 9.00 0.75 -0.47
C GLU A 31 8.85 1.75 0.68
N ALA A 32 8.24 2.91 0.46
CA ALA A 32 7.97 3.89 1.52
C ALA A 32 7.07 3.30 2.60
N SER A 33 6.03 2.54 2.22
CA SER A 33 5.16 1.83 3.18
C SER A 33 5.95 0.77 3.96
N PHE A 34 6.78 -0.02 3.28
CA PHE A 34 7.62 -1.05 3.92
C PHE A 34 8.59 -0.42 4.94
N PHE A 35 9.31 0.62 4.55
CA PHE A 35 10.24 1.31 5.46
C PHE A 35 9.52 1.99 6.62
N MET A 36 8.33 2.54 6.39
CA MET A 36 7.50 3.11 7.46
C MET A 36 7.20 2.06 8.53
N LEU A 37 6.78 0.85 8.11
CA LEU A 37 6.49 -0.26 9.03
C LEU A 37 7.74 -0.73 9.77
N VAL A 38 8.87 -0.89 9.07
CA VAL A 38 10.14 -1.36 9.67
C VAL A 38 10.69 -0.33 10.66
N ILE A 39 10.81 0.92 10.25
CA ILE A 39 11.36 1.99 11.09
C ILE A 39 10.45 2.23 12.28
N GLY A 40 9.14 2.31 12.06
CA GLY A 40 8.16 2.44 13.13
C GLY A 40 8.28 1.31 14.15
N GLY A 41 8.32 0.05 13.68
CA GLY A 41 8.49 -1.12 14.54
C GLY A 41 9.77 -1.09 15.37
N ILE A 42 10.90 -0.67 14.78
CA ILE A 42 12.17 -0.50 15.51
C ILE A 42 12.04 0.58 16.59
N PHE A 43 11.45 1.74 16.26
CA PHE A 43 11.26 2.83 17.22
C PHE A 43 10.35 2.41 18.37
N THR A 44 9.23 1.73 18.10
CA THR A 44 8.35 1.22 19.15
C THR A 44 9.06 0.20 20.02
N ALA A 45 9.82 -0.72 19.43
CA ALA A 45 10.57 -1.74 20.19
C ALA A 45 11.62 -1.13 21.10
N VAL A 46 12.22 0.00 20.72
CA VAL A 46 13.28 0.67 21.51
C VAL A 46 12.70 1.60 22.56
N PHE A 47 11.64 2.36 22.24
CA PHE A 47 11.19 3.47 23.10
C PHE A 47 9.91 3.18 23.87
N THR A 48 9.06 2.28 23.38
CA THR A 48 7.74 1.95 24.00
C THR A 48 7.42 0.45 23.88
N PRO A 49 8.34 -0.46 24.31
CA PRO A 49 8.17 -1.90 24.13
C PRO A 49 6.94 -2.48 24.85
N GLU A 50 6.46 -1.81 25.89
CA GLU A 50 5.28 -2.19 26.66
C GLU A 50 4.01 -2.26 25.80
N VAL A 51 3.95 -1.51 24.71
CA VAL A 51 2.83 -1.52 23.76
C VAL A 51 2.62 -2.91 23.14
N PHE A 52 3.70 -3.67 22.95
CA PHE A 52 3.59 -5.03 22.42
C PHE A 52 3.01 -6.04 23.42
N SER A 53 2.95 -5.70 24.70
CA SER A 53 2.42 -6.58 25.75
C SER A 53 0.94 -6.40 25.98
N SER A 54 0.35 -5.23 25.63
CA SER A 54 -1.07 -4.93 25.86
C SER A 54 -1.56 -3.89 24.86
N ASN A 55 -2.41 -4.30 23.94
CA ASN A 55 -3.09 -3.39 23.00
C ASN A 55 -4.34 -4.04 22.40
N ALA A 56 -5.23 -3.19 21.87
CA ALA A 56 -6.52 -3.61 21.34
C ALA A 56 -6.47 -4.56 20.13
N ILE A 57 -5.35 -4.59 19.40
CA ILE A 57 -5.15 -5.49 18.27
C ILE A 57 -4.70 -6.85 18.76
N LEU A 58 -3.76 -6.90 19.72
CA LEU A 58 -3.32 -8.13 20.38
C LEU A 58 -4.51 -8.88 20.99
N ASP A 59 -5.39 -8.15 21.68
CA ASP A 59 -6.60 -8.73 22.30
C ASP A 59 -7.50 -9.44 21.27
N ARG A 60 -7.61 -8.90 20.05
CA ARG A 60 -8.51 -9.43 19.00
C ARG A 60 -7.89 -10.47 18.10
N LEU A 61 -6.62 -10.40 17.86
CA LEU A 61 -5.91 -11.27 16.91
C LEU A 61 -5.06 -12.35 17.60
N GLY A 62 -4.74 -12.14 18.89
CA GLY A 62 -3.80 -12.98 19.62
C GLY A 62 -2.33 -12.75 19.25
N TYR A 63 -2.00 -11.73 18.47
CA TYR A 63 -0.64 -11.31 18.11
C TYR A 63 -0.59 -9.82 17.73
N ASN A 64 0.60 -9.25 17.74
CA ASN A 64 0.83 -7.89 17.28
C ASN A 64 1.03 -7.86 15.74
N ASN A 65 0.14 -7.19 15.03
CA ASN A 65 0.36 -6.91 13.61
C ASN A 65 1.35 -5.76 13.40
N PHE A 66 1.77 -5.52 12.17
CA PHE A 66 2.78 -4.50 11.87
C PHE A 66 2.33 -3.06 12.14
N CYS A 67 1.01 -2.78 12.22
CA CYS A 67 0.50 -1.44 12.52
C CYS A 67 0.93 -0.95 13.91
N ILE A 68 0.95 -1.83 14.90
CA ILE A 68 1.34 -1.48 16.26
C ILE A 68 2.71 -0.81 16.31
N GLY A 69 3.59 -1.17 15.39
CA GLY A 69 4.94 -0.63 15.33
C GLY A 69 5.02 0.87 15.02
N PHE A 70 3.95 1.52 14.56
CA PHE A 70 3.97 2.95 14.26
C PHE A 70 2.80 3.74 14.87
N ASP A 71 1.93 3.10 15.65
CA ASP A 71 0.71 3.71 16.18
C ASP A 71 0.95 4.61 17.40
N PHE A 72 2.08 4.48 18.05
CA PHE A 72 2.39 5.15 19.32
C PHE A 72 3.62 6.05 19.24
N PRO A 73 3.65 7.14 20.04
CA PRO A 73 4.85 7.97 20.16
C PRO A 73 6.03 7.17 20.75
N PRO A 74 7.28 7.44 20.28
CA PRO A 74 7.65 8.44 19.28
C PRO A 74 7.59 7.94 17.83
N ALA A 75 7.28 6.67 17.60
CA ALA A 75 7.31 6.04 16.28
C ALA A 75 6.35 6.71 15.28
N ASN A 76 5.16 7.12 15.73
CA ASN A 76 4.18 7.80 14.88
C ASN A 76 4.68 9.16 14.35
N TYR A 77 5.55 9.87 15.07
CA TYR A 77 6.11 11.15 14.61
C TYR A 77 7.02 10.97 13.38
N ILE A 78 7.65 9.81 13.25
CA ILE A 78 8.48 9.45 12.08
C ILE A 78 7.63 8.80 11.00
N ALA A 79 6.68 7.95 11.39
CA ALA A 79 5.81 7.27 10.46
C ALA A 79 4.90 8.23 9.70
N PHE A 80 4.43 9.31 10.32
CA PHE A 80 3.55 10.29 9.68
C PHE A 80 4.16 10.97 8.44
N PRO A 81 5.38 11.55 8.47
CA PRO A 81 6.04 12.06 7.27
C PRO A 81 6.21 11.00 6.18
N MET A 82 6.51 9.75 6.56
CA MET A 82 6.62 8.64 5.60
C MET A 82 5.25 8.30 4.97
N ALA A 83 4.17 8.33 5.75
CA ALA A 83 2.82 8.19 5.24
C ALA A 83 2.48 9.29 4.21
N MET A 84 2.94 10.53 4.42
CA MET A 84 2.78 11.62 3.45
C MET A 84 3.54 11.34 2.15
N LEU A 85 4.74 10.74 2.21
CA LEU A 85 5.47 10.30 1.02
C LEU A 85 4.72 9.18 0.29
N VAL A 86 4.13 8.23 1.00
CA VAL A 86 3.28 7.17 0.42
C VAL A 86 2.13 7.79 -0.35
N VAL A 87 1.40 8.76 0.23
CA VAL A 87 0.30 9.46 -0.43
C VAL A 87 0.80 10.23 -1.67
N TYR A 88 1.91 10.94 -1.54
CA TYR A 88 2.50 11.68 -2.67
C TYR A 88 2.81 10.75 -3.85
N PHE A 89 3.51 9.64 -3.63
CA PHE A 89 3.84 8.69 -4.69
C PHE A 89 2.60 8.00 -5.25
N ALA A 90 1.59 7.72 -4.42
CA ALA A 90 0.33 7.15 -4.86
C ALA A 90 -0.42 8.08 -5.83
N ILE A 91 -0.45 9.38 -5.54
CA ILE A 91 -1.03 10.39 -6.42
C ILE A 91 -0.25 10.46 -7.74
N GLN A 92 1.08 10.51 -7.68
CA GLN A 92 1.92 10.54 -8.88
C GLN A 92 1.72 9.29 -9.74
N PHE A 93 1.73 8.10 -9.12
CA PHE A 93 1.41 6.86 -9.83
C PHE A 93 0.05 6.96 -10.52
N SER A 94 -1.00 7.32 -9.79
CA SER A 94 -2.37 7.37 -10.32
C SER A 94 -2.51 8.30 -11.53
N ILE A 95 -1.83 9.45 -11.49
CA ILE A 95 -1.84 10.42 -12.60
C ILE A 95 -1.11 9.83 -13.82
N TYR A 96 0.10 9.32 -13.62
CA TYR A 96 0.92 8.84 -14.74
C TYR A 96 0.39 7.53 -15.32
N ASP A 97 -0.09 6.62 -14.49
CA ASP A 97 -0.67 5.38 -14.95
C ASP A 97 -1.97 5.61 -15.74
N ARG A 98 -2.82 6.55 -15.28
CA ARG A 98 -4.00 6.94 -16.04
C ARG A 98 -3.64 7.55 -17.41
N LEU A 99 -2.59 8.36 -17.49
CA LEU A 99 -2.10 8.87 -18.77
C LEU A 99 -1.63 7.74 -19.69
N ARG A 100 -0.90 6.76 -19.13
CA ARG A 100 -0.47 5.57 -19.85
C ARG A 100 -1.66 4.75 -20.34
N THR A 101 -2.62 4.44 -19.48
CA THR A 101 -3.84 3.69 -19.84
C THR A 101 -4.55 4.33 -21.04
N ASN A 102 -4.64 5.67 -21.07
CA ASN A 102 -5.24 6.37 -22.21
C ASN A 102 -4.42 6.23 -23.51
N ILE A 103 -3.09 6.18 -23.42
CA ILE A 103 -2.21 6.00 -24.58
C ILE A 103 -2.31 4.58 -25.14
N VAL A 104 -2.38 3.58 -24.25
CA VAL A 104 -2.40 2.16 -24.64
C VAL A 104 -3.81 1.59 -24.80
N LYS A 105 -4.83 2.43 -24.67
CA LYS A 105 -6.25 2.02 -24.63
C LYS A 105 -6.67 1.13 -25.79
N GLU A 106 -6.13 1.36 -26.99
CA GLU A 106 -6.45 0.56 -28.19
C GLU A 106 -5.98 -0.88 -28.10
N ARG A 107 -5.00 -1.18 -27.25
CA ARG A 107 -4.47 -2.54 -27.01
C ARG A 107 -5.17 -3.26 -25.87
N LEU A 108 -5.91 -2.53 -25.05
CA LEU A 108 -6.60 -3.08 -23.90
C LEU A 108 -8.04 -3.45 -24.26
N SER A 109 -8.57 -4.49 -23.64
CA SER A 109 -10.01 -4.71 -23.67
C SER A 109 -10.72 -3.54 -22.95
N ASN A 110 -11.98 -3.33 -23.31
CA ASN A 110 -12.81 -2.28 -22.69
C ASN A 110 -12.91 -2.44 -21.16
N PHE A 111 -12.91 -3.69 -20.69
CA PHE A 111 -12.90 -4.01 -19.26
C PHE A 111 -11.57 -3.59 -18.62
N GLN A 112 -10.43 -3.99 -19.18
CA GLN A 112 -9.11 -3.67 -18.65
C GLN A 112 -8.89 -2.15 -18.54
N ALA A 113 -9.20 -1.40 -19.62
CA ALA A 113 -9.04 0.06 -19.60
C ALA A 113 -9.91 0.74 -18.53
N LYS A 114 -11.19 0.33 -18.40
CA LYS A 114 -12.07 0.85 -17.34
C LYS A 114 -11.58 0.45 -15.95
N TYR A 115 -11.19 -0.78 -15.76
CA TYR A 115 -10.68 -1.31 -14.49
C TYR A 115 -9.45 -0.51 -14.03
N SER A 116 -8.46 -0.29 -14.91
CA SER A 116 -7.27 0.51 -14.58
C SER A 116 -7.63 1.96 -14.21
N ILE A 117 -8.53 2.60 -14.96
CA ILE A 117 -8.97 3.96 -14.63
C ILE A 117 -9.67 4.01 -13.27
N TYR A 118 -10.55 3.05 -12.97
CA TYR A 118 -11.24 3.00 -11.68
C TYR A 118 -10.27 2.74 -10.53
N THR A 119 -9.37 1.78 -10.66
CA THR A 119 -8.38 1.46 -9.62
C THR A 119 -7.45 2.63 -9.36
N ASN A 120 -7.03 3.37 -10.39
CA ASN A 120 -6.22 4.58 -10.23
C ASN A 120 -6.94 5.69 -9.45
N ASN A 121 -8.23 5.88 -9.67
CA ASN A 121 -9.02 6.84 -8.89
C ASN A 121 -9.17 6.36 -7.43
N LEU A 122 -9.46 5.08 -7.23
CA LEU A 122 -9.62 4.48 -5.91
C LEU A 122 -8.29 4.45 -5.13
N MET A 123 -7.15 4.35 -5.82
CA MET A 123 -5.83 4.39 -5.19
C MET A 123 -5.61 5.70 -4.43
N ILE A 124 -5.98 6.84 -5.01
CA ILE A 124 -5.84 8.13 -4.34
C ILE A 124 -6.64 8.13 -3.03
N ILE A 125 -7.89 7.67 -3.08
CA ILE A 125 -8.75 7.57 -1.90
C ILE A 125 -8.18 6.55 -0.90
N GLY A 126 -7.81 5.37 -1.38
CA GLY A 126 -7.30 4.27 -0.56
C GLY A 126 -6.01 4.64 0.17
N PHE A 127 -5.03 5.19 -0.54
CA PHE A 127 -3.76 5.56 0.10
C PHE A 127 -3.85 6.83 0.95
N THR A 128 -4.79 7.75 0.64
CA THR A 128 -5.08 8.86 1.56
C THR A 128 -5.63 8.34 2.90
N SER A 129 -6.26 7.15 2.93
CA SER A 129 -6.72 6.50 4.16
C SER A 129 -5.59 6.21 5.15
N ILE A 130 -4.32 6.10 4.69
CA ILE A 130 -3.18 5.90 5.59
C ILE A 130 -3.01 7.06 6.58
N THR A 131 -3.41 8.27 6.20
CA THR A 131 -3.39 9.42 7.11
C THR A 131 -4.35 9.24 8.27
N PHE A 132 -5.51 8.63 8.03
CA PHE A 132 -6.48 8.32 9.09
C PHE A 132 -5.98 7.20 9.99
N VAL A 133 -5.26 6.21 9.46
CA VAL A 133 -4.57 5.20 10.27
C VAL A 133 -3.61 5.87 11.26
N MET A 134 -2.86 6.90 10.81
CA MET A 134 -1.93 7.63 11.67
C MET A 134 -2.61 8.52 12.71
N ILE A 135 -3.82 9.00 12.44
CA ILE A 135 -4.56 9.92 13.33
C ILE A 135 -5.39 9.16 14.35
N ILE A 136 -5.99 8.05 13.94
CA ILE A 136 -6.89 7.26 14.79
C ILE A 136 -6.09 6.17 15.48
N ASN A 137 -5.80 6.39 16.76
CA ASN A 137 -5.12 5.40 17.58
C ASN A 137 -6.04 4.16 17.77
N PRO A 138 -5.53 2.92 17.63
CA PRO A 138 -6.31 1.70 17.83
C PRO A 138 -6.91 1.57 19.23
N MET A 139 -6.33 2.24 20.25
CA MET A 139 -6.92 2.30 21.60
C MET A 139 -8.17 3.18 21.65
N GLN A 140 -8.31 4.15 20.75
CA GLN A 140 -9.52 4.99 20.67
C GLN A 140 -10.62 4.33 19.85
N SER A 141 -10.29 3.75 18.73
CA SER A 141 -11.22 3.03 17.86
C SER A 141 -10.50 2.02 16.97
N VAL A 142 -10.40 0.78 17.44
CA VAL A 142 -9.76 -0.30 16.71
C VAL A 142 -10.45 -0.57 15.36
N TRP A 143 -11.77 -0.46 15.29
CA TRP A 143 -12.52 -0.67 14.03
C TRP A 143 -12.19 0.37 12.98
N LEU A 144 -12.24 1.65 13.32
CA LEU A 144 -11.92 2.71 12.37
C LEU A 144 -10.46 2.64 11.92
N HIS A 145 -9.52 2.43 12.85
CA HIS A 145 -8.12 2.23 12.54
C HIS A 145 -7.93 1.07 11.55
N THR A 146 -8.52 -0.09 11.84
CA THR A 146 -8.38 -1.29 11.00
C THR A 146 -9.06 -1.16 9.64
N ILE A 147 -10.24 -0.53 9.55
CA ILE A 147 -10.93 -0.32 8.26
C ILE A 147 -10.06 0.51 7.31
N PHE A 148 -9.44 1.59 7.79
CA PHE A 148 -8.55 2.40 6.97
C PHE A 148 -7.29 1.63 6.56
N PHE A 149 -6.73 0.80 7.43
CA PHE A 149 -5.60 -0.06 7.10
C PHE A 149 -5.98 -1.14 6.06
N ILE A 150 -7.11 -1.81 6.23
CA ILE A 150 -7.66 -2.76 5.25
C ILE A 150 -7.83 -2.10 3.89
N ASN A 151 -8.32 -0.88 3.86
CA ASN A 151 -8.50 -0.13 2.61
C ASN A 151 -7.16 0.04 1.86
N VAL A 152 -6.08 0.37 2.55
CA VAL A 152 -4.73 0.46 1.95
C VAL A 152 -4.28 -0.90 1.39
N ILE A 153 -4.47 -1.99 2.15
CA ILE A 153 -4.10 -3.36 1.72
C ILE A 153 -4.82 -3.73 0.43
N VAL A 154 -6.14 -3.57 0.39
CA VAL A 154 -6.99 -3.96 -0.75
C VAL A 154 -6.72 -3.07 -1.97
N MET A 155 -6.62 -1.75 -1.79
CA MET A 155 -6.37 -0.82 -2.90
C MET A 155 -5.01 -1.08 -3.55
N ARG A 156 -3.97 -1.38 -2.76
CA ARG A 156 -2.67 -1.77 -3.30
C ARG A 156 -2.77 -3.02 -4.19
N ALA A 157 -3.49 -4.03 -3.76
CA ALA A 157 -3.66 -5.26 -4.54
C ALA A 157 -4.41 -5.01 -5.86
N LEU A 158 -5.47 -4.22 -5.83
CA LEU A 158 -6.24 -3.86 -7.02
C LEU A 158 -5.39 -3.10 -8.04
N VAL A 159 -4.61 -2.13 -7.57
CA VAL A 159 -3.72 -1.32 -8.43
C VAL A 159 -2.60 -2.17 -9.03
N LEU A 160 -1.96 -3.02 -8.23
CA LEU A 160 -0.94 -3.94 -8.72
C LEU A 160 -1.50 -4.89 -9.79
N HIS A 161 -2.72 -5.40 -9.58
CA HIS A 161 -3.39 -6.25 -10.55
C HIS A 161 -3.76 -5.49 -11.83
N ALA A 162 -4.24 -4.23 -11.72
CA ALA A 162 -4.53 -3.39 -12.88
C ALA A 162 -3.28 -3.12 -13.70
N ASN A 163 -2.18 -2.73 -13.03
CA ASN A 163 -0.89 -2.51 -13.68
C ASN A 163 -0.37 -3.77 -14.39
N PHE A 164 -0.52 -4.95 -13.77
CA PHE A 164 -0.18 -6.23 -14.39
C PHE A 164 -0.99 -6.49 -15.66
N LEU A 165 -2.28 -6.18 -15.69
CA LEU A 165 -3.14 -6.37 -16.87
C LEU A 165 -2.78 -5.46 -18.04
N GLU A 166 -2.18 -4.31 -17.78
CA GLU A 166 -1.69 -3.40 -18.82
C GLU A 166 -0.37 -3.83 -19.43
N HIS A 167 0.36 -4.73 -18.77
CA HIS A 167 1.67 -5.17 -19.23
C HIS A 167 1.53 -6.10 -20.46
N PRO A 168 2.16 -5.77 -21.62
CA PRO A 168 1.96 -6.51 -22.86
C PRO A 168 2.48 -7.95 -22.78
N ASN A 169 3.59 -8.17 -22.09
CA ASN A 169 4.26 -9.47 -21.96
C ASN A 169 4.82 -9.63 -20.54
N PRO A 170 3.98 -9.88 -19.52
CA PRO A 170 4.46 -10.04 -18.16
C PRO A 170 5.25 -11.35 -18.00
N VAL A 171 6.41 -11.29 -17.32
CA VAL A 171 7.15 -12.50 -16.97
C VAL A 171 6.41 -13.31 -15.92
N TYR A 172 6.70 -14.60 -15.88
CA TYR A 172 6.02 -15.55 -14.99
C TYR A 172 6.16 -15.17 -13.50
N SER A 173 7.33 -14.70 -13.07
CA SER A 173 7.54 -14.25 -11.68
C SER A 173 6.66 -13.06 -11.30
N TYR A 174 6.45 -12.10 -12.20
CA TYR A 174 5.53 -10.97 -11.98
C TYR A 174 4.09 -11.45 -11.86
N LYS A 175 3.68 -12.40 -12.71
CA LYS A 175 2.37 -13.02 -12.65
C LYS A 175 2.12 -13.70 -11.30
N ILE A 176 3.04 -14.57 -10.84
CA ILE A 176 2.92 -15.24 -9.53
C ILE A 176 2.85 -14.21 -8.41
N TYR A 177 3.75 -13.23 -8.41
CA TYR A 177 3.78 -12.17 -7.41
C TYR A 177 2.44 -11.42 -7.31
N THR A 178 1.86 -11.03 -8.46
CA THR A 178 0.59 -10.31 -8.50
C THR A 178 -0.57 -11.13 -7.96
N TYR A 179 -0.70 -12.39 -8.36
CA TYR A 179 -1.76 -13.26 -7.88
C TYR A 179 -1.62 -13.60 -6.40
N LEU A 180 -0.40 -13.91 -5.94
CA LEU A 180 -0.13 -14.18 -4.53
C LEU A 180 -0.42 -12.95 -3.67
N ASN A 181 0.03 -11.77 -4.11
CA ASN A 181 -0.28 -10.52 -3.42
C ASN A 181 -1.79 -10.24 -3.37
N SER A 182 -2.52 -10.46 -4.46
CA SER A 182 -3.97 -10.29 -4.49
C SER A 182 -4.65 -11.25 -3.52
N LEU A 183 -4.30 -12.54 -3.56
CA LEU A 183 -4.85 -13.56 -2.68
C LEU A 183 -4.67 -13.18 -1.20
N VAL A 184 -3.44 -12.88 -0.80
CA VAL A 184 -3.13 -12.50 0.60
C VAL A 184 -3.87 -11.22 0.99
N SER A 185 -3.88 -10.20 0.13
CA SER A 185 -4.51 -8.90 0.41
C SER A 185 -6.03 -8.96 0.49
N PHE A 186 -6.67 -10.01 -0.02
CA PHE A 186 -8.12 -10.22 0.16
C PHE A 186 -8.44 -11.12 1.34
N PHE A 187 -7.64 -12.17 1.58
CA PHE A 187 -7.90 -13.10 2.69
C PHE A 187 -7.55 -12.50 4.05
N LEU A 188 -6.45 -11.75 4.17
CA LEU A 188 -6.01 -11.16 5.43
C LEU A 188 -7.07 -10.22 6.05
N PRO A 189 -7.68 -9.26 5.31
CA PRO A 189 -8.79 -8.45 5.80
C PRO A 189 -9.99 -9.26 6.29
N ILE A 190 -10.34 -10.33 5.60
CA ILE A 190 -11.44 -11.22 6.02
C ILE A 190 -11.12 -11.84 7.38
N CYS A 191 -9.89 -12.32 7.57
CA CYS A 191 -9.45 -12.88 8.84
C CYS A 191 -9.53 -11.85 9.98
N TYR A 192 -9.11 -10.61 9.74
CA TYR A 192 -9.22 -9.53 10.72
C TYR A 192 -10.67 -9.27 11.11
N VAL A 193 -11.54 -9.05 10.14
CA VAL A 193 -12.96 -8.74 10.37
C VAL A 193 -13.65 -9.89 11.13
N VAL A 194 -13.40 -11.13 10.75
CA VAL A 194 -13.99 -12.30 11.42
C VAL A 194 -13.55 -12.39 12.87
N ASN A 195 -12.26 -12.25 13.16
CA ASN A 195 -11.75 -12.32 14.53
C ASN A 195 -12.23 -11.12 15.38
N TYR A 196 -12.31 -9.92 14.82
CA TYR A 196 -12.82 -8.74 15.52
C TYR A 196 -14.30 -8.89 15.89
N ILE A 197 -15.14 -9.36 14.94
CA ILE A 197 -16.57 -9.62 15.22
C ILE A 197 -16.72 -10.69 16.29
N ASN A 198 -15.90 -11.76 16.23
CA ASN A 198 -15.93 -12.83 17.22
C ASN A 198 -15.56 -12.31 18.62
N TYR A 199 -14.50 -11.50 18.72
CA TYR A 199 -14.07 -10.85 19.95
C TYR A 199 -15.20 -10.00 20.55
N ASP A 200 -15.73 -9.05 19.77
CA ASP A 200 -16.74 -8.11 20.26
C ASP A 200 -18.03 -8.84 20.70
N LYS A 201 -18.42 -9.91 19.99
CA LYS A 201 -19.55 -10.76 20.41
C LYS A 201 -19.29 -11.44 21.75
N LYS A 202 -18.10 -12.02 21.96
CA LYS A 202 -17.78 -12.71 23.21
C LYS A 202 -17.69 -11.77 24.40
N ILE A 203 -17.09 -10.58 24.21
CA ILE A 203 -17.10 -9.53 25.24
C ILE A 203 -18.53 -9.11 25.59
N ALA A 204 -19.41 -8.93 24.61
CA ALA A 204 -20.82 -8.60 24.85
C ALA A 204 -21.58 -9.68 25.61
N MET A 205 -21.16 -10.96 25.55
CA MET A 205 -21.70 -12.08 26.31
C MET A 205 -21.02 -12.25 27.69
N GLY A 206 -20.04 -11.39 28.06
CA GLY A 206 -19.31 -11.51 29.32
C GLY A 206 -18.24 -12.60 29.32
N ILE A 207 -17.81 -13.07 28.13
CA ILE A 207 -16.76 -14.08 27.97
C ILE A 207 -15.45 -13.36 27.76
N PHE A 208 -14.54 -13.42 28.71
CA PHE A 208 -13.26 -12.71 28.69
C PHE A 208 -12.07 -13.64 28.33
N ASP A 209 -12.27 -14.94 28.48
CA ASP A 209 -11.29 -15.96 28.05
C ASP A 209 -11.77 -16.60 26.75
N PHE A 210 -11.13 -16.25 25.64
CA PHE A 210 -11.52 -16.74 24.33
C PHE A 210 -10.34 -16.86 23.38
N GLU A 211 -10.44 -17.81 22.48
CA GLU A 211 -9.52 -17.95 21.34
C GLU A 211 -10.11 -17.26 20.11
N PRO A 212 -9.25 -16.67 19.23
CA PRO A 212 -9.68 -16.18 17.94
C PRO A 212 -10.37 -17.27 17.10
N LEU A 213 -11.43 -16.92 16.38
CA LEU A 213 -12.17 -17.89 15.55
C LEU A 213 -11.29 -18.44 14.41
N ILE A 214 -10.52 -17.57 13.78
CA ILE A 214 -9.47 -17.99 12.86
C ILE A 214 -8.18 -18.07 13.67
N PRO A 215 -7.50 -19.24 13.70
CA PRO A 215 -6.30 -19.43 14.49
C PRO A 215 -5.25 -18.35 14.25
N THR A 216 -4.67 -17.83 15.32
CA THR A 216 -3.64 -16.77 15.31
C THR A 216 -2.52 -17.07 14.33
N ILE A 217 -2.04 -18.33 14.28
CA ILE A 217 -0.94 -18.72 13.38
C ILE A 217 -1.29 -18.50 11.90
N ILE A 218 -2.53 -18.69 11.50
CA ILE A 218 -2.98 -18.48 10.12
C ILE A 218 -2.95 -16.99 9.79
N VAL A 219 -3.57 -16.17 10.65
CA VAL A 219 -3.65 -14.71 10.42
C VAL A 219 -2.27 -14.08 10.44
N GLN A 220 -1.43 -14.47 11.40
CA GLN A 220 -0.05 -14.01 11.53
C GLN A 220 0.80 -14.41 10.33
N SER A 221 0.64 -15.64 9.81
CA SER A 221 1.35 -16.09 8.60
C SER A 221 0.96 -15.30 7.37
N LEU A 222 -0.32 -14.97 7.21
CA LEU A 222 -0.80 -14.13 6.12
C LEU A 222 -0.26 -12.69 6.24
N ASP A 223 -0.21 -12.14 7.45
CA ASP A 223 0.30 -10.80 7.72
C ASP A 223 1.80 -10.70 7.40
N TYR A 224 2.60 -11.68 7.85
CA TYR A 224 4.03 -11.75 7.51
C TYR A 224 4.25 -11.96 6.01
N LEU A 225 3.45 -12.80 5.37
CA LEU A 225 3.54 -12.99 3.93
C LEU A 225 3.19 -11.69 3.18
N TRP A 226 2.15 -10.97 3.62
CA TRP A 226 1.81 -9.66 3.06
C TRP A 226 2.96 -8.68 3.21
N PHE A 227 3.60 -8.63 4.38
CA PHE A 227 4.75 -7.77 4.64
C PHE A 227 5.96 -8.10 3.74
N VAL A 228 6.27 -9.38 3.55
CA VAL A 228 7.33 -9.83 2.62
C VAL A 228 6.99 -9.45 1.18
N LEU A 229 5.74 -9.61 0.77
CA LEU A 229 5.26 -9.19 -0.55
C LEU A 229 5.30 -7.66 -0.73
N LEU A 230 5.11 -6.90 0.34
CA LEU A 230 5.28 -5.46 0.32
C LEU A 230 6.74 -5.10 -0.02
N GLY A 231 7.71 -5.68 0.67
CA GLY A 231 9.15 -5.47 0.41
C GLY A 231 9.62 -5.99 -0.95
N GLY A 232 8.95 -7.02 -1.50
CA GLY A 232 9.30 -7.65 -2.78
C GLY A 232 8.89 -6.86 -4.04
N CYS A 233 8.15 -5.77 -3.91
CA CYS A 233 7.58 -5.05 -5.05
C CYS A 233 8.65 -4.62 -6.07
N GLY A 234 9.74 -4.02 -5.62
CA GLY A 234 10.83 -3.57 -6.50
C GLY A 234 11.60 -4.71 -7.21
N ILE A 235 11.42 -5.97 -6.73
CA ILE A 235 12.06 -7.15 -7.32
C ILE A 235 11.22 -7.74 -8.44
N PHE A 236 9.90 -7.76 -8.27
CA PHE A 236 8.99 -8.54 -9.12
C PHE A 236 8.21 -7.68 -10.11
N VAL A 237 7.87 -6.44 -9.77
CA VAL A 237 7.16 -5.54 -10.69
C VAL A 237 8.04 -5.21 -11.89
N GLN A 238 7.45 -5.27 -13.07
CA GLN A 238 8.14 -4.98 -14.31
C GLN A 238 7.69 -3.64 -14.88
N GLU A 239 8.64 -2.95 -15.51
CA GLU A 239 8.32 -1.79 -16.33
C GLU A 239 7.52 -2.21 -17.56
N ALA A 240 6.34 -1.63 -17.73
CA ALA A 240 5.60 -1.66 -18.98
C ALA A 240 6.12 -0.55 -19.94
N GLU A 241 5.28 -0.08 -20.86
CA GLU A 241 5.65 1.03 -21.71
C GLU A 241 5.78 2.35 -20.94
N HIS A 242 6.78 3.12 -21.27
CA HIS A 242 7.02 4.43 -20.68
C HIS A 242 6.35 5.55 -21.46
N ILE A 243 5.96 6.60 -20.75
CA ILE A 243 5.44 7.82 -21.33
C ILE A 243 6.63 8.70 -21.74
N LYS A 244 6.73 9.02 -23.03
CA LYS A 244 7.68 10.04 -23.51
C LYS A 244 7.07 11.42 -23.32
N VAL A 245 7.66 12.24 -22.47
CA VAL A 245 7.21 13.61 -22.24
C VAL A 245 8.01 14.53 -23.14
N LYS A 246 7.35 15.11 -24.14
CA LYS A 246 7.94 16.20 -24.94
C LYS A 246 7.51 17.52 -24.31
N TYR A 247 8.42 18.20 -23.64
CA TYR A 247 8.19 19.56 -23.19
C TYR A 247 8.29 20.52 -24.38
N LYS A 248 7.16 21.14 -24.75
CA LYS A 248 7.17 22.26 -25.66
C LYS A 248 7.14 23.53 -24.80
N ILE A 249 8.31 24.14 -24.59
CA ILE A 249 8.36 25.46 -23.95
C ILE A 249 7.75 26.44 -24.94
N ILE A 250 6.52 26.83 -24.70
CA ILE A 250 5.88 27.93 -25.42
C ILE A 250 6.41 29.21 -24.76
N SER A 251 7.53 29.72 -25.23
CA SER A 251 7.96 31.07 -24.88
C SER A 251 6.95 32.04 -25.52
N LYS A 252 5.98 32.51 -24.76
CA LYS A 252 5.25 33.74 -25.12
C LYS A 252 6.29 34.85 -25.05
N LYS A 253 6.83 35.26 -26.20
CA LYS A 253 7.44 36.59 -26.30
C LYS A 253 6.39 37.58 -25.88
N PRO A 254 6.59 38.45 -24.88
CA PRO A 254 5.71 39.54 -24.63
C PRO A 254 5.69 40.37 -25.92
N SER A 255 4.50 40.57 -26.51
CA SER A 255 4.31 41.59 -27.56
C SER A 255 4.53 42.92 -26.87
N LEU A 256 5.72 43.48 -27.02
CA LEU A 256 5.97 44.88 -26.74
C LEU A 256 5.18 45.69 -27.81
N ASN A 257 4.02 46.17 -27.43
CA ASN A 257 3.38 47.30 -28.07
C ASN A 257 3.82 48.57 -27.37
#